data_602278a98fff6068c9d3332a8aab48af
#
_entry.id   602278a98fff6068c9d3332a8aab48af
#
_cell.length_a   1.000
_cell.length_b   1.000
_cell.length_c   1.000
_cell.angle_alpha   90.00
_cell.angle_beta   90.00
_cell.angle_gamma   90.00
#
_symmetry.space_group_name_H-M   'P 1'
#
loop_
_entity.id
_entity.type
_entity.pdbx_description
1 polymer ?
#
loop_
_entity_poly.entity_id
_entity_poly.type
_entity_poly.pdbx_seq_one_letter_code
_entity_poly.pdbx_strand_id
1 'polypeptide(L)'
;MLKGILEGCLLAVISKGETYGYEMIEKLEAHGFHMVSEGSIYPLLLRMQKEQLITSIMKASPNGPKRKYYTLTPKGQQELKDFQERWNLLSHSVNQLMNNKK
;
A
#
# COMPACT_ATOMS: atom_id res chain seq x y z
N MET A 1 6.87 3.76 12.12
CA MET A 1 5.98 2.59 12.18
C MET A 1 4.73 2.73 11.31
N LEU A 2 3.96 3.78 11.48
CA LEU A 2 2.78 3.98 10.63
C LEU A 2 3.14 4.06 9.15
N LYS A 3 4.25 4.72 8.83
CA LYS A 3 4.72 4.84 7.45
C LYS A 3 5.00 3.48 6.83
N GLY A 4 5.66 2.59 7.57
CA GLY A 4 5.94 1.24 7.08
C GLY A 4 4.68 0.41 6.91
N ILE A 5 3.72 0.57 7.81
CA ILE A 5 2.43 -0.10 7.71
C ILE A 5 1.68 0.38 6.48
N LEU A 6 1.68 1.69 6.24
CA LEU A 6 0.99 2.25 5.09
C LEU A 6 1.62 1.79 3.78
N GLU A 7 2.94 1.75 3.71
CA GLU A 7 3.63 1.23 2.53
C GLU A 7 3.24 -0.23 2.24
N GLY A 8 3.20 -1.05 3.29
CA GLY A 8 2.79 -2.45 3.14
C GLY A 8 1.35 -2.57 2.65
N CYS A 9 0.46 -1.72 3.15
CA CYS A 9 -0.93 -1.70 2.71
C CYS A 9 -1.05 -1.24 1.26
N LEU A 10 -0.23 -0.27 0.84
CA LEU A 10 -0.21 0.15 -0.55
C LEU A 10 0.26 -0.98 -1.46
N LEU A 11 1.29 -1.71 -1.05
CA LEU A 11 1.73 -2.88 -1.80
C LEU A 11 0.59 -3.88 -1.96
N ALA A 12 -0.17 -4.12 -0.89
CA ALA A 12 -1.30 -5.04 -0.93
C ALA A 12 -2.37 -4.58 -1.92
N VAL A 13 -2.70 -3.28 -1.90
CA VAL A 13 -3.69 -2.73 -2.82
C VAL A 13 -3.22 -2.88 -4.27
N ILE A 14 -1.96 -2.52 -4.53
CA ILE A 14 -1.40 -2.58 -5.88
C ILE A 14 -1.30 -4.03 -6.36
N SER A 15 -1.09 -4.99 -5.46
CA SER A 15 -0.98 -6.40 -5.80
C SER A 15 -2.27 -6.98 -6.38
N LYS A 16 -3.40 -6.35 -6.12
CA LYS A 16 -4.70 -6.83 -6.61
C LYS A 16 -4.94 -6.47 -8.07
N GLY A 17 -4.11 -5.63 -8.64
CA GLY A 17 -4.22 -5.23 -10.02
C GLY A 17 -3.77 -3.80 -10.21
N GLU A 18 -3.62 -3.43 -11.46
CA GLU A 18 -3.22 -2.08 -11.83
C GLU A 18 -4.18 -1.05 -11.23
N THR A 19 -3.64 0.01 -10.64
CA THR A 19 -4.45 1.01 -9.93
C THR A 19 -3.75 2.36 -9.95
N TYR A 20 -4.52 3.43 -9.74
CA TYR A 20 -3.98 4.78 -9.66
C TYR A 20 -4.23 5.36 -8.28
N GLY A 21 -3.55 6.49 -7.98
CA GLY A 21 -3.50 7.03 -6.62
C GLY A 21 -4.85 7.26 -5.96
N TYR A 22 -5.76 7.90 -6.67
CA TYR A 22 -7.08 8.18 -6.10
C TYR A 22 -7.85 6.90 -5.77
N GLU A 23 -7.75 5.91 -6.66
CA GLU A 23 -8.39 4.61 -6.42
C GLU A 23 -7.79 3.91 -5.21
N MET A 24 -6.48 4.05 -5.01
CA MET A 24 -5.83 3.49 -3.82
C MET A 24 -6.39 4.09 -2.54
N ILE A 25 -6.60 5.40 -2.54
CA ILE A 25 -7.18 6.10 -1.38
C ILE A 25 -8.56 5.56 -1.08
N GLU A 26 -9.39 5.40 -2.11
CA GLU A 26 -10.73 4.86 -1.94
C GLU A 26 -10.70 3.45 -1.33
N LYS A 27 -9.80 2.62 -1.81
CA LYS A 27 -9.68 1.25 -1.31
C LYS A 27 -9.18 1.22 0.13
N LEU A 28 -8.24 2.09 0.46
CA LEU A 28 -7.74 2.17 1.84
C LEU A 28 -8.84 2.67 2.77
N GLU A 29 -9.61 3.68 2.35
CA GLU A 29 -10.73 4.17 3.14
C GLU A 29 -11.78 3.09 3.38
N ALA A 30 -12.06 2.29 2.36
CA ALA A 30 -13.02 1.20 2.48
C ALA A 30 -12.58 0.16 3.51
N HIS A 31 -11.28 0.10 3.80
CA HIS A 31 -10.74 -0.83 4.79
C HIS A 31 -10.41 -0.15 6.12
N GLY A 32 -10.92 1.05 6.36
CA GLY A 32 -10.78 1.70 7.65
C GLY A 32 -9.66 2.73 7.77
N PHE A 33 -8.92 2.96 6.71
CA PHE A 33 -7.82 3.95 6.75
C PHE A 33 -8.35 5.33 6.37
N HIS A 34 -9.03 5.97 7.29
CA HIS A 34 -9.73 7.24 7.00
C HIS A 34 -8.81 8.46 7.01
N MET A 35 -7.58 8.31 7.51
CA MET A 35 -6.63 9.41 7.58
C MET A 35 -5.78 9.55 6.33
N VAL A 36 -6.00 8.70 5.33
CA VAL A 36 -5.14 8.68 4.14
C VAL A 36 -5.61 9.72 3.13
N SER A 37 -4.67 10.44 2.54
CA SER A 37 -4.94 11.46 1.53
C SER A 37 -3.87 11.39 0.46
N GLU A 38 -4.08 12.15 -0.62
CA GLU A 38 -3.06 12.25 -1.67
C GLU A 38 -1.73 12.74 -1.09
N GLY A 39 -1.78 13.69 -0.17
CA GLY A 39 -0.58 14.22 0.47
C GLY A 39 0.19 13.18 1.25
N SER A 40 -0.49 12.16 1.78
CA SER A 40 0.19 11.10 2.51
C SER A 40 0.70 9.98 1.61
N ILE A 41 0.01 9.64 0.51
CA ILE A 41 0.43 8.48 -0.28
C ILE A 41 1.41 8.81 -1.40
N TYR A 42 1.32 9.98 -2.04
CA TYR A 42 2.20 10.27 -3.18
C TYR A 42 3.69 10.27 -2.83
N PRO A 43 4.11 10.82 -1.68
CA PRO A 43 5.51 10.69 -1.31
C PRO A 43 5.95 9.24 -1.12
N LEU A 44 5.06 8.38 -0.60
CA LEU A 44 5.37 6.97 -0.43
C LEU A 44 5.46 6.26 -1.78
N LEU A 45 4.54 6.55 -2.69
CA LEU A 45 4.57 5.97 -4.03
C LEU A 45 5.85 6.35 -4.77
N LEU A 46 6.26 7.61 -4.65
CA LEU A 46 7.49 8.08 -5.28
C LEU A 46 8.70 7.31 -4.74
N ARG A 47 8.75 7.13 -3.43
CA ARG A 47 9.84 6.39 -2.80
C ARG A 47 9.81 4.92 -3.21
N MET A 48 8.64 4.30 -3.22
CA MET A 48 8.49 2.90 -3.59
C MET A 48 8.91 2.68 -5.05
N GLN A 49 8.60 3.63 -5.92
CA GLN A 49 9.01 3.56 -7.31
C GLN A 49 10.53 3.70 -7.44
N LYS A 50 11.11 4.60 -6.66
CA LYS A 50 12.54 4.79 -6.62
C LYS A 50 13.28 3.54 -6.16
N GLU A 51 12.69 2.82 -5.21
CA GLU A 51 13.23 1.56 -4.70
C GLU A 51 12.87 0.36 -5.58
N GLN A 52 12.20 0.61 -6.70
CA GLN A 52 11.85 -0.40 -7.68
C GLN A 52 10.88 -1.47 -7.15
N LEU A 53 10.06 -1.10 -6.20
CA LEU A 53 9.00 -1.97 -5.69
C LEU A 53 7.76 -1.93 -6.58
N ILE A 54 7.55 -0.80 -7.24
CA ILE A 54 6.44 -0.59 -8.16
C ILE A 54 6.93 0.11 -9.42
N THR A 55 6.21 -0.07 -10.49
CA THR A 55 6.41 0.68 -11.73
C THR A 55 5.12 1.41 -12.06
N SER A 56 5.22 2.39 -12.96
CA SER A 56 4.05 3.15 -13.37
C SER A 56 4.06 3.39 -14.85
N ILE A 57 2.85 3.51 -15.41
CA ILE A 57 2.66 3.93 -16.80
C ILE A 57 1.54 4.96 -16.83
N MET A 58 1.65 5.86 -17.80
CA MET A 58 0.59 6.85 -18.03
C MET A 58 -0.42 6.24 -18.99
N LYS A 59 -1.70 6.34 -18.65
CA LYS A 59 -2.79 5.87 -19.50
C LYS A 59 -3.85 6.94 -19.62
N ALA A 60 -4.48 6.98 -20.78
CA ALA A 60 -5.63 7.86 -20.98
C ALA A 60 -6.76 7.42 -20.07
N SER A 61 -7.38 8.38 -19.39
CA SER A 61 -8.58 8.10 -18.61
C SER A 61 -9.81 8.34 -19.49
N PRO A 62 -10.94 7.70 -19.18
CA PRO A 62 -12.15 7.84 -20.01
C PRO A 62 -12.63 9.27 -20.15
N ASN A 63 -12.49 10.08 -19.11
CA ASN A 63 -13.10 11.41 -19.07
C ASN A 63 -12.15 12.52 -18.67
N GLY A 64 -10.85 12.41 -19.00
CA GLY A 64 -9.97 13.46 -18.57
C GLY A 64 -8.51 13.21 -18.92
N PRO A 65 -7.60 13.90 -18.24
CA PRO A 65 -6.18 13.78 -18.50
C PRO A 65 -5.67 12.37 -18.21
N LYS A 66 -4.49 12.09 -18.73
CA LYS A 66 -3.83 10.80 -18.47
C LYS A 66 -3.61 10.61 -16.98
N ARG A 67 -3.73 9.37 -16.55
CA ARG A 67 -3.48 8.98 -15.17
C ARG A 67 -2.28 8.06 -15.09
N LYS A 68 -1.61 8.12 -13.95
CA LYS A 68 -0.46 7.26 -13.67
C LYS A 68 -0.97 6.01 -12.97
N TYR A 69 -0.78 4.87 -13.62
CA TYR A 69 -1.21 3.58 -13.08
C TYR A 69 0.01 2.81 -12.59
N TYR A 70 -0.14 2.15 -11.46
CA TYR A 70 0.95 1.46 -10.78
C TYR A 70 0.73 -0.04 -10.76
N THR A 71 1.83 -0.79 -10.87
CA THR A 71 1.82 -2.24 -10.73
C THR A 71 3.03 -2.66 -9.90
N LEU A 72 2.95 -3.84 -9.28
CA LEU A 72 4.09 -4.36 -8.51
C LEU A 72 5.15 -4.93 -9.43
N THR A 73 6.41 -4.74 -9.04
CA THR A 73 7.53 -5.47 -9.62
C THR A 73 7.68 -6.80 -8.89
N PRO A 74 8.49 -7.73 -9.40
CA PRO A 74 8.83 -8.94 -8.63
C PRO A 74 9.42 -8.61 -7.26
N LYS A 75 10.25 -7.56 -7.19
CA LYS A 75 10.81 -7.09 -5.92
C LYS A 75 9.70 -6.62 -4.97
N GLY A 76 8.71 -5.90 -5.53
CA GLY A 76 7.57 -5.45 -4.74
C GLY A 76 6.72 -6.60 -4.22
N GLN A 77 6.56 -7.65 -5.02
CA GLN A 77 5.83 -8.83 -4.58
C GLN A 77 6.54 -9.51 -3.40
N GLN A 78 7.86 -9.60 -3.48
CA GLN A 78 8.64 -10.16 -2.37
C GLN A 78 8.54 -9.31 -1.13
N GLU A 79 8.61 -7.99 -1.29
CA GLU A 79 8.49 -7.07 -0.17
C GLU A 79 7.11 -7.18 0.50
N LEU A 80 6.06 -7.35 -0.30
CA LEU A 80 4.72 -7.56 0.24
C LEU A 80 4.65 -8.83 1.07
N LYS A 81 5.25 -9.90 0.58
CA LYS A 81 5.28 -11.17 1.30
C LYS A 81 6.00 -11.02 2.62
N ASP A 82 7.16 -10.35 2.61
CA ASP A 82 7.93 -10.12 3.83
C ASP A 82 7.16 -9.26 4.82
N PHE A 83 6.48 -8.24 4.32
CA PHE A 83 5.64 -7.38 5.16
C PHE A 83 4.53 -8.19 5.82
N GLN A 84 3.86 -9.05 5.05
CA GLN A 84 2.77 -9.85 5.58
C GLN A 84 3.24 -10.78 6.69
N GLU A 85 4.42 -11.39 6.52
CA GLU A 85 4.99 -12.25 7.55
C GLU A 85 5.32 -11.46 8.81
N ARG A 86 5.97 -10.31 8.66
CA ARG A 86 6.30 -9.45 9.81
C ARG A 86 5.04 -8.96 10.52
N TRP A 87 4.03 -8.59 9.75
CA TRP A 87 2.77 -8.13 10.32
C TRP A 87 2.07 -9.25 11.10
N ASN A 88 2.06 -10.46 10.56
CA ASN A 88 1.43 -11.59 11.24
C ASN A 88 2.11 -11.86 12.59
N LEU A 89 3.43 -11.80 12.63
CA LEU A 89 4.16 -12.00 13.88
C LEU A 89 3.88 -10.86 14.86
N LEU A 90 3.96 -9.64 14.40
CA LEU A 90 3.76 -8.48 15.26
C LEU A 90 2.34 -8.41 15.78
N SER A 91 1.34 -8.61 14.94
CA SER A 91 -0.05 -8.55 15.36
C SER A 91 -0.38 -9.67 16.34
N HIS A 92 0.20 -10.85 16.13
CA HIS A 92 0.04 -11.95 17.08
C HIS A 92 0.57 -11.56 18.45
N SER A 93 1.77 -10.99 18.50
CA SER A 93 2.38 -10.58 19.76
C SER A 93 1.54 -9.50 20.46
N VAL A 94 1.09 -8.51 19.71
CA VAL A 94 0.24 -7.45 20.27
C VAL A 94 -1.06 -8.04 20.80
N ASN A 95 -1.69 -8.92 20.03
CA ASN A 95 -2.94 -9.55 20.46
C ASN A 95 -2.74 -10.38 21.72
N GLN A 96 -1.61 -11.06 21.85
CA GLN A 96 -1.31 -11.82 23.06
C GLN A 96 -1.26 -10.90 24.27
N LEU A 97 -0.62 -9.74 24.13
CA LEU A 97 -0.56 -8.77 25.23
C LEU A 97 -1.93 -8.17 25.55
N MET A 98 -2.69 -7.82 24.51
CA MET A 98 -3.98 -7.18 24.70
C MET A 98 -5.02 -8.12 25.29
N ASN A 99 -4.94 -9.40 24.97
CA ASN A 99 -5.94 -10.40 25.40
C ASN A 99 -5.51 -11.18 26.62
N ASN A 100 -4.33 -10.89 27.17
CA ASN A 100 -3.86 -11.54 28.37
C ASN A 100 -4.50 -10.87 29.60
N LYS A 101 -5.28 -11.62 30.35
CA LYS A 101 -6.07 -11.08 31.47
C LYS A 101 -5.34 -11.13 32.80
N LYS A 102 -4.11 -11.46 32.81
CA LYS A 102 -3.34 -11.51 34.05
C LYS A 102 -2.51 -10.27 34.25
#